data_64cb17095b308025f2e2e49e0aadd00f
#
_entry.id   64cb17095b308025f2e2e49e0aadd00f
#
_cell.length_a   1.000
_cell.length_b   1.000
_cell.length_c   1.000
_cell.angle_alpha   90.00
_cell.angle_beta   90.00
_cell.angle_gamma   90.00
#
_symmetry.space_group_name_H-M   'P 1'
#
loop_
_entity.id
_entity.type
_entity.pdbx_description
1 polymer ?
#
loop_
_entity_poly.entity_id
_entity_poly.type
_entity_poly.pdbx_seq_one_letter_code
_entity_poly.pdbx_strand_id
1 'polypeptide(L)'
;MLRKPIYLLAPLLVLAFSLPAQPQAISTQPSPPQPATEPGLAPILNYIANAWDTLTRDMSQCASVADPKLKTSTVVYLPEDFPEPASLQALSKRCQVSIQHLPKVLDRLGEIDPRNLQAQGLLFLDHPYVVPGGRFNEMYGWDSYFIIRGLLRDGRVDLARDMVENFFFEIEHYGGVLNANRTYYLSRSQPPFLTSMILGVYDADKAAGKNDRDWLERAYQDAARDYQLWTHEPHLAGSTGLSRYFDFGTGPAPEELHNDPGYYRAVAGYYVLHPAAAAGHLLMKKNSSPDAGPLFSLQVCSGEEVSSQQSAGCTYVQDLQLTPDYYKGDRSMRESGFDPSFRFGPYDGDTQDYAPVCLNSLLYKTEKDLEQMATLLGKAAEAGQWAERAQARRAAITRYLWDAQRGMFFDYNFQKNTRSNYHYITTFYPLWAGLATPEQARAVESNVRIFEHPGGLAMSDQQTGVQWDLPYGWAPTQLLAIEGLRRYGFKDDANRLSYKFLSMVEENFRRDGTIREKYNVLTRSDETKVAVGYQSNVIGFGWTNGAFLALLHQLPQNWVERLGRLPAPATGTQ
;
A
#
# COMPACT_ATOMS: atom_id res chain seq x y z
N MET A 1 -30.24 69.36 48.28
CA MET A 1 -30.98 68.22 47.74
C MET A 1 -30.06 67.35 46.94
N LEU A 2 -29.64 66.24 47.56
CA LEU A 2 -28.64 65.29 47.05
C LEU A 2 -29.35 64.20 46.19
N ARG A 3 -28.99 64.05 44.92
CA ARG A 3 -29.42 62.92 44.08
C ARG A 3 -28.31 61.86 44.10
N LYS A 4 -28.66 60.64 44.54
CA LYS A 4 -27.84 59.44 44.48
C LYS A 4 -27.86 58.85 43.05
N PRO A 5 -26.76 58.30 42.51
CA PRO A 5 -26.79 57.55 41.26
C PRO A 5 -27.21 56.09 41.51
N ILE A 6 -28.08 55.59 40.60
CA ILE A 6 -28.52 54.20 40.54
C ILE A 6 -27.50 53.44 39.70
N TYR A 7 -26.85 52.42 40.29
CA TYR A 7 -26.02 51.46 39.55
C TYR A 7 -26.91 50.34 38.97
N LEU A 8 -26.96 50.24 37.64
CA LEU A 8 -27.52 49.09 36.94
C LEU A 8 -26.44 48.00 36.89
N LEU A 9 -26.68 46.87 37.55
CA LEU A 9 -25.92 45.62 37.35
C LEU A 9 -26.44 44.95 36.07
N ALA A 10 -25.58 44.85 35.05
CA ALA A 10 -25.79 43.97 33.90
C ALA A 10 -25.32 42.56 34.23
N PRO A 11 -26.06 41.49 33.93
CA PRO A 11 -25.57 40.12 34.11
C PRO A 11 -24.53 39.78 33.04
N LEU A 12 -23.32 39.38 33.47
CA LEU A 12 -22.33 38.77 32.60
C LEU A 12 -22.83 37.36 32.17
N LEU A 13 -23.17 37.23 30.92
CA LEU A 13 -23.45 35.94 30.26
C LEU A 13 -22.08 35.29 30.01
N VAL A 14 -21.69 34.31 30.79
CA VAL A 14 -20.52 33.45 30.55
C VAL A 14 -20.92 32.47 29.44
N LEU A 15 -20.53 32.76 28.21
CA LEU A 15 -20.56 31.79 27.11
C LEU A 15 -19.46 30.76 27.35
N ALA A 16 -19.85 29.59 27.83
CA ALA A 16 -18.98 28.42 27.85
C ALA A 16 -18.75 27.97 26.40
N PHE A 17 -17.62 28.35 25.82
CA PHE A 17 -17.14 27.73 24.59
C PHE A 17 -16.75 26.29 24.90
N SER A 18 -17.58 25.33 24.49
CA SER A 18 -17.22 23.92 24.43
C SER A 18 -16.13 23.79 23.37
N LEU A 19 -14.89 23.58 23.79
CA LEU A 19 -13.82 23.19 22.90
C LEU A 19 -14.21 21.88 22.19
N PRO A 20 -14.08 21.78 20.84
CA PRO A 20 -14.34 20.53 20.15
C PRO A 20 -13.38 19.46 20.70
N ALA A 21 -13.92 18.29 21.04
CA ALA A 21 -13.13 17.15 21.46
C ALA A 21 -12.08 16.84 20.36
N GLN A 22 -10.82 16.98 20.71
CA GLN A 22 -9.73 16.55 19.82
C GLN A 22 -9.88 15.04 19.58
N PRO A 23 -9.69 14.56 18.35
CA PRO A 23 -9.58 13.12 18.11
C PRO A 23 -8.44 12.58 18.97
N GLN A 24 -8.76 11.65 19.85
CA GLN A 24 -7.76 11.01 20.72
C GLN A 24 -6.70 10.38 19.81
N ALA A 25 -5.43 10.72 20.04
CA ALA A 25 -4.32 9.94 19.51
C ALA A 25 -4.60 8.47 19.78
N ILE A 26 -4.27 7.56 18.85
CA ILE A 26 -4.27 6.13 19.14
C ILE A 26 -3.28 6.00 20.29
N SER A 27 -3.79 5.88 21.50
CA SER A 27 -3.00 5.51 22.64
C SER A 27 -2.46 4.13 22.30
N THR A 28 -1.16 4.04 22.07
CA THR A 28 -0.42 2.78 22.14
C THR A 28 -0.39 2.39 23.62
N GLN A 29 -1.54 1.98 24.15
CA GLN A 29 -1.54 1.31 25.45
C GLN A 29 -0.71 0.03 25.31
N PRO A 30 0.09 -0.34 26.33
CA PRO A 30 0.75 -1.62 26.36
C PRO A 30 -0.30 -2.69 26.04
N SER A 31 0.04 -3.61 25.15
CA SER A 31 -0.86 -4.65 24.66
C SER A 31 -1.62 -5.24 25.84
N PRO A 32 -2.96 -5.23 25.85
CA PRO A 32 -3.69 -6.02 26.82
C PRO A 32 -3.21 -7.46 26.72
N PRO A 33 -3.22 -8.23 27.80
CA PRO A 33 -2.80 -9.63 27.78
C PRO A 33 -3.49 -10.31 26.60
N GLN A 34 -2.75 -11.16 25.87
CA GLN A 34 -3.30 -11.92 24.74
C GLN A 34 -4.67 -12.47 25.14
N PRO A 35 -5.73 -12.22 24.36
CA PRO A 35 -7.01 -12.85 24.65
C PRO A 35 -6.76 -14.36 24.74
N ALA A 36 -7.31 -14.99 25.76
CA ALA A 36 -7.21 -16.44 25.93
C ALA A 36 -7.53 -17.07 24.57
N THR A 37 -6.55 -17.75 23.97
CA THR A 37 -6.64 -18.27 22.61
C THR A 37 -7.84 -19.20 22.54
N GLU A 38 -8.86 -18.78 21.81
CA GLU A 38 -10.01 -19.65 21.54
C GLU A 38 -9.48 -20.91 20.83
N PRO A 39 -9.66 -22.11 21.37
CA PRO A 39 -9.04 -23.33 20.82
C PRO A 39 -9.31 -23.55 19.33
N GLY A 40 -10.46 -23.12 18.84
CA GLY A 40 -10.83 -23.22 17.43
C GLY A 40 -9.96 -22.38 16.48
N LEU A 41 -9.24 -21.38 16.97
CA LEU A 41 -8.34 -20.54 16.18
C LEU A 41 -6.87 -20.98 16.26
N ALA A 42 -6.53 -21.94 17.14
CA ALA A 42 -5.15 -22.38 17.31
C ALA A 42 -4.49 -22.85 15.99
N PRO A 43 -5.16 -23.56 15.06
CA PRO A 43 -4.55 -23.98 13.81
C PRO A 43 -4.09 -22.81 12.93
N ILE A 44 -4.94 -21.79 12.71
CA ILE A 44 -4.59 -20.64 11.88
C ILE A 44 -3.52 -19.76 12.56
N LEU A 45 -3.58 -19.59 13.89
CA LEU A 45 -2.58 -18.81 14.63
C LEU A 45 -1.21 -19.49 14.58
N ASN A 46 -1.16 -20.83 14.73
CA ASN A 46 0.08 -21.60 14.58
C ASN A 46 0.62 -21.51 13.14
N TYR A 47 -0.27 -21.57 12.15
CA TYR A 47 0.13 -21.39 10.74
C TYR A 47 0.78 -20.01 10.53
N ILE A 48 0.18 -18.94 11.02
CA ILE A 48 0.72 -17.59 10.90
C ILE A 48 2.08 -17.47 11.60
N ALA A 49 2.20 -17.97 12.84
CA ALA A 49 3.44 -17.93 13.60
C ALA A 49 4.60 -18.64 12.88
N ASN A 50 4.32 -19.82 12.26
CA ASN A 50 5.30 -20.56 11.47
C ASN A 50 5.59 -19.91 10.10
N ALA A 51 4.61 -19.19 9.54
CA ALA A 51 4.77 -18.51 8.27
C ALA A 51 5.86 -17.43 8.33
N TRP A 52 6.04 -16.76 9.45
CA TRP A 52 7.10 -15.75 9.59
C TRP A 52 8.50 -16.32 9.33
N ASP A 53 8.81 -17.50 9.85
CA ASP A 53 10.09 -18.17 9.60
C ASP A 53 10.22 -18.61 8.14
N THR A 54 9.14 -19.13 7.55
CA THR A 54 9.12 -19.55 6.13
C THR A 54 9.29 -18.37 5.17
N LEU A 55 8.76 -17.21 5.50
CA LEU A 55 8.80 -15.99 4.69
C LEU A 55 10.05 -15.14 4.97
N THR A 56 10.82 -15.44 6.01
CA THR A 56 12.05 -14.69 6.29
C THR A 56 13.11 -14.99 5.24
N ARG A 57 13.78 -13.94 4.80
CA ARG A 57 14.95 -13.97 3.94
C ARG A 57 16.14 -13.32 4.66
N ASP A 58 17.30 -13.85 4.38
CA ASP A 58 18.59 -13.32 4.84
C ASP A 58 19.57 -13.45 3.68
N MET A 59 20.10 -12.35 3.22
CA MET A 59 20.94 -12.31 2.03
C MET A 59 22.31 -13.01 2.22
N SER A 60 22.60 -13.52 3.41
CA SER A 60 23.72 -14.45 3.66
C SER A 60 23.38 -15.92 3.33
N GLN A 61 22.12 -16.21 2.93
CA GLN A 61 21.63 -17.58 2.65
C GLN A 61 21.33 -17.78 1.16
N CYS A 62 21.74 -18.92 0.59
CA CYS A 62 21.50 -19.26 -0.82
C CYS A 62 20.02 -19.20 -1.21
N ALA A 63 19.13 -19.71 -0.37
CA ALA A 63 17.69 -19.74 -0.65
C ALA A 63 17.07 -18.33 -0.79
N SER A 64 17.70 -17.31 -0.20
CA SER A 64 17.22 -15.93 -0.23
C SER A 64 17.68 -15.17 -1.48
N VAL A 65 18.83 -15.53 -2.05
CA VAL A 65 19.45 -14.79 -3.16
C VAL A 65 19.41 -15.55 -4.49
N ALA A 66 19.37 -16.89 -4.47
CA ALA A 66 19.23 -17.69 -5.68
C ALA A 66 17.76 -17.79 -6.06
N ASP A 67 17.40 -17.22 -7.20
CA ASP A 67 16.04 -17.32 -7.73
C ASP A 67 15.91 -18.57 -8.61
N PRO A 68 15.24 -19.64 -8.13
CA PRO A 68 15.10 -20.89 -8.88
C PRO A 68 14.26 -20.76 -10.16
N LYS A 69 13.55 -19.64 -10.33
CA LYS A 69 12.76 -19.33 -11.54
C LYS A 69 13.62 -18.79 -12.66
N LEU A 70 14.82 -18.26 -12.35
CA LEU A 70 15.74 -17.77 -13.36
C LEU A 70 16.54 -18.92 -13.96
N LYS A 71 16.58 -19.00 -15.28
CA LYS A 71 17.44 -19.94 -16.03
C LYS A 71 18.90 -19.47 -16.08
N THR A 72 19.17 -18.27 -15.59
CA THR A 72 20.49 -17.62 -15.55
C THR A 72 20.95 -17.47 -14.09
N SER A 73 22.23 -17.22 -13.88
CA SER A 73 22.76 -16.91 -12.55
C SER A 73 22.07 -15.67 -11.99
N THR A 74 21.70 -15.73 -10.72
CA THR A 74 21.16 -14.57 -10.00
C THR A 74 22.26 -13.54 -9.79
N VAL A 75 21.91 -12.26 -9.93
CA VAL A 75 22.80 -11.14 -9.63
C VAL A 75 22.32 -10.44 -8.36
N VAL A 76 23.25 -10.13 -7.45
CA VAL A 76 23.04 -9.26 -6.30
C VAL A 76 23.84 -8.00 -6.51
N TYR A 77 23.20 -6.85 -6.45
CA TYR A 77 23.84 -5.55 -6.55
C TYR A 77 24.04 -4.92 -5.18
N LEU A 78 25.24 -4.51 -4.92
CA LEU A 78 25.64 -3.68 -3.80
C LEU A 78 25.57 -2.19 -4.21
N PRO A 79 25.39 -1.26 -3.25
CA PRO A 79 25.69 0.15 -3.52
C PRO A 79 27.11 0.32 -4.04
N GLU A 80 27.36 1.38 -4.81
CA GLU A 80 28.68 1.59 -5.47
C GLU A 80 29.84 1.62 -4.47
N ASP A 81 29.65 2.31 -3.36
CA ASP A 81 30.65 2.56 -2.31
C ASP A 81 30.57 1.58 -1.13
N PHE A 82 29.61 0.64 -1.13
CA PHE A 82 29.41 -0.30 -0.01
C PHE A 82 30.39 -1.48 -0.12
N PRO A 83 31.17 -1.78 0.94
CA PRO A 83 32.12 -2.88 0.91
C PRO A 83 31.42 -4.23 0.80
N GLU A 84 31.92 -5.13 -0.01
CA GLU A 84 31.37 -6.47 -0.16
C GLU A 84 31.48 -7.28 1.14
N PRO A 85 30.34 -7.66 1.79
CA PRO A 85 30.37 -8.43 3.02
C PRO A 85 31.01 -9.81 2.83
N ALA A 86 31.80 -10.25 3.81
CA ALA A 86 32.46 -11.57 3.76
C ALA A 86 31.45 -12.72 3.64
N SER A 87 30.27 -12.59 4.24
CA SER A 87 29.16 -13.54 4.11
C SER A 87 28.69 -13.68 2.66
N LEU A 88 28.57 -12.56 1.93
CA LEU A 88 28.13 -12.52 0.55
C LEU A 88 29.22 -13.09 -0.39
N GLN A 89 30.51 -12.82 -0.13
CA GLN A 89 31.63 -13.43 -0.85
C GLN A 89 31.66 -14.96 -0.74
N ALA A 90 31.42 -15.46 0.47
CA ALA A 90 31.36 -16.92 0.70
C ALA A 90 30.13 -17.53 -0.02
N LEU A 91 29.04 -16.78 -0.09
CA LEU A 91 27.79 -17.21 -0.71
C LEU A 91 27.91 -17.26 -2.24
N SER A 92 28.57 -16.29 -2.88
CA SER A 92 28.76 -16.26 -4.34
C SER A 92 29.45 -17.53 -4.87
N LYS A 93 30.43 -18.05 -4.11
CA LYS A 93 31.14 -19.26 -4.45
C LYS A 93 30.29 -20.52 -4.29
N ARG A 94 29.31 -20.51 -3.37
CA ARG A 94 28.50 -21.69 -3.00
C ARG A 94 27.21 -21.79 -3.82
N CYS A 95 26.61 -20.67 -4.22
CA CYS A 95 25.25 -20.61 -4.73
C CYS A 95 25.13 -20.16 -6.19
N GLN A 96 26.22 -20.00 -6.92
CA GLN A 96 26.23 -19.49 -8.31
C GLN A 96 25.56 -18.11 -8.44
N VAL A 97 25.84 -17.23 -7.49
CA VAL A 97 25.35 -15.85 -7.48
C VAL A 97 26.49 -14.93 -7.90
N SER A 98 26.23 -14.03 -8.84
CA SER A 98 27.15 -12.97 -9.24
C SER A 98 26.93 -11.75 -8.36
N ILE A 99 28.00 -11.19 -7.81
CA ILE A 99 27.95 -9.94 -7.04
C ILE A 99 28.45 -8.83 -7.94
N GLN A 100 27.70 -7.73 -8.00
CA GLN A 100 28.06 -6.54 -8.75
C GLN A 100 27.80 -5.29 -7.89
N HIS A 101 28.46 -4.18 -8.20
CA HIS A 101 28.14 -2.89 -7.62
C HIS A 101 27.30 -2.06 -8.60
N LEU A 102 26.44 -1.21 -8.06
CA LEU A 102 25.79 -0.20 -8.87
C LEU A 102 26.84 0.73 -9.49
N PRO A 103 26.58 1.30 -10.68
CA PRO A 103 27.59 2.07 -11.41
C PRO A 103 27.89 3.45 -10.80
N LYS A 104 27.13 3.88 -9.79
CA LYS A 104 27.32 5.14 -9.06
C LYS A 104 26.57 5.12 -7.72
N VAL A 105 27.00 6.02 -6.82
CA VAL A 105 26.23 6.37 -5.61
C VAL A 105 24.91 7.01 -6.00
N LEU A 106 23.85 6.72 -5.25
CA LEU A 106 22.49 7.24 -5.49
C LEU A 106 22.08 8.19 -4.38
N ASP A 107 21.75 9.42 -4.75
CA ASP A 107 21.15 10.39 -3.82
C ASP A 107 19.62 10.33 -3.81
N ARG A 108 19.01 9.88 -4.92
CA ARG A 108 17.56 9.76 -5.08
C ARG A 108 17.19 8.68 -6.09
N LEU A 109 15.92 8.24 -6.04
CA LEU A 109 15.36 7.30 -7.02
C LEU A 109 15.38 7.89 -8.43
N GLY A 110 15.47 7.01 -9.44
CA GLY A 110 15.44 7.37 -10.85
C GLY A 110 16.78 7.83 -11.43
N GLU A 111 17.85 7.87 -10.65
CA GLU A 111 19.17 8.27 -11.14
C GLU A 111 19.88 7.20 -11.96
N ILE A 112 19.48 5.94 -11.82
CA ILE A 112 19.89 4.85 -12.70
C ILE A 112 18.67 4.40 -13.49
N ASP A 113 18.80 4.34 -14.82
CA ASP A 113 17.87 3.63 -15.67
C ASP A 113 18.19 2.13 -15.61
N PRO A 114 17.31 1.28 -15.06
CA PRO A 114 17.57 -0.16 -14.92
C PRO A 114 17.87 -0.87 -16.24
N ARG A 115 17.42 -0.31 -17.37
CA ARG A 115 17.69 -0.85 -18.73
C ARG A 115 19.17 -0.79 -19.11
N ASN A 116 19.93 0.08 -18.46
CA ASN A 116 21.39 0.24 -18.70
C ASN A 116 22.23 -0.69 -17.83
N LEU A 117 21.63 -1.45 -16.90
CA LEU A 117 22.35 -2.46 -16.12
C LEU A 117 22.58 -3.70 -16.97
N GLN A 118 23.73 -4.35 -16.77
CA GLN A 118 24.12 -5.55 -17.52
C GLN A 118 23.13 -6.72 -17.34
N ALA A 119 22.56 -6.85 -16.14
CA ALA A 119 21.53 -7.82 -15.83
C ALA A 119 20.58 -7.25 -14.77
N GLN A 120 19.36 -7.80 -14.71
CA GLN A 120 18.46 -7.50 -13.60
C GLN A 120 18.81 -8.39 -12.40
N GLY A 121 18.72 -7.85 -11.18
CA GLY A 121 19.08 -8.56 -9.97
C GLY A 121 18.42 -8.03 -8.71
N LEU A 122 18.72 -8.69 -7.58
CA LEU A 122 18.33 -8.20 -6.26
C LEU A 122 19.27 -7.07 -5.84
N LEU A 123 18.73 -6.11 -5.14
CA LEU A 123 19.49 -5.08 -4.42
C LEU A 123 19.77 -5.60 -3.01
N PHE A 124 21.00 -5.46 -2.56
CA PHE A 124 21.45 -5.95 -1.25
C PHE A 124 20.74 -5.23 -0.11
N LEU A 125 20.34 -5.98 0.90
CA LEU A 125 19.86 -5.53 2.19
C LEU A 125 20.68 -6.17 3.30
N ASP A 126 21.01 -5.40 4.34
CA ASP A 126 21.99 -5.81 5.36
C ASP A 126 21.37 -6.63 6.51
N HIS A 127 20.06 -6.59 6.67
CA HIS A 127 19.34 -7.29 7.73
C HIS A 127 18.35 -8.33 7.19
N PRO A 128 17.95 -9.33 8.01
CA PRO A 128 16.85 -10.22 7.66
C PRO A 128 15.54 -9.48 7.45
N TYR A 129 14.69 -10.00 6.57
CA TYR A 129 13.39 -9.40 6.26
C TYR A 129 12.35 -10.44 5.88
N VAL A 130 11.08 -10.09 5.98
CA VAL A 130 9.95 -10.94 5.58
C VAL A 130 9.45 -10.53 4.21
N VAL A 131 9.33 -11.50 3.30
CA VAL A 131 8.77 -11.30 1.96
C VAL A 131 7.25 -11.42 1.96
N PRO A 132 6.54 -10.80 0.98
CA PRO A 132 5.07 -10.86 0.92
C PRO A 132 4.50 -12.28 0.83
N GLY A 133 5.16 -13.17 0.12
CA GLY A 133 4.73 -14.56 -0.06
C GLY A 133 5.87 -15.45 -0.52
N GLY A 134 5.72 -16.76 -0.39
CA GLY A 134 6.81 -17.72 -0.57
C GLY A 134 7.50 -17.73 -1.94
N ARG A 135 6.85 -17.16 -2.97
CA ARG A 135 7.45 -17.03 -4.31
C ARG A 135 8.40 -15.85 -4.46
N PHE A 136 8.44 -14.93 -3.48
CA PHE A 136 9.23 -13.71 -3.53
C PHE A 136 10.56 -13.89 -2.78
N ASN A 137 11.57 -13.18 -3.25
CA ASN A 137 12.83 -12.96 -2.54
C ASN A 137 13.05 -11.48 -2.20
N GLU A 138 12.13 -10.62 -2.59
CA GLU A 138 12.18 -9.18 -2.37
C GLU A 138 11.39 -8.75 -1.13
N MET A 139 11.92 -7.77 -0.39
CA MET A 139 11.19 -6.99 0.60
C MET A 139 10.42 -5.88 -0.13
N TYR A 140 9.13 -5.75 0.13
CA TYR A 140 8.28 -4.73 -0.49
C TYR A 140 7.96 -3.61 0.50
N GLY A 141 7.87 -2.38 -0.01
CA GLY A 141 7.70 -1.18 0.79
C GLY A 141 6.45 -1.21 1.68
N TRP A 142 5.24 -1.10 1.10
CA TRP A 142 4.01 -0.99 1.91
C TRP A 142 3.57 -2.32 2.54
N ASP A 143 3.87 -3.47 1.90
CA ASP A 143 3.60 -4.81 2.46
C ASP A 143 4.22 -4.96 3.83
N SER A 144 5.44 -4.45 4.00
CA SER A 144 6.19 -4.50 5.25
C SER A 144 5.45 -3.84 6.41
N TYR A 145 4.65 -2.80 6.17
CA TYR A 145 3.84 -2.20 7.25
C TYR A 145 2.87 -3.22 7.85
N PHE A 146 2.14 -3.95 7.02
CA PHE A 146 1.16 -4.93 7.47
C PHE A 146 1.82 -6.16 8.09
N ILE A 147 2.95 -6.59 7.53
CA ILE A 147 3.81 -7.66 8.05
C ILE A 147 4.32 -7.29 9.43
N ILE A 148 4.93 -6.11 9.60
CA ILE A 148 5.44 -5.60 10.89
C ILE A 148 4.32 -5.53 11.93
N ARG A 149 3.10 -5.12 11.56
CA ARG A 149 1.94 -5.16 12.46
C ARG A 149 1.68 -6.57 13.01
N GLY A 150 1.85 -7.60 12.19
CA GLY A 150 1.75 -9.01 12.60
C GLY A 150 2.92 -9.46 13.47
N LEU A 151 4.15 -9.19 13.04
CA LEU A 151 5.37 -9.54 13.78
C LEU A 151 5.37 -8.97 15.21
N LEU A 152 4.98 -7.69 15.36
CA LEU A 152 4.86 -7.06 16.67
C LEU A 152 3.80 -7.72 17.56
N ARG A 153 2.71 -8.26 16.99
CA ARG A 153 1.69 -9.03 17.73
C ARG A 153 2.21 -10.41 18.17
N ASP A 154 3.04 -11.04 17.37
CA ASP A 154 3.66 -12.32 17.68
C ASP A 154 4.98 -12.18 18.49
N GLY A 155 5.31 -10.96 18.95
CA GLY A 155 6.50 -10.70 19.76
C GLY A 155 7.82 -10.76 19.00
N ARG A 156 7.80 -10.77 17.66
CA ARG A 156 8.99 -10.81 16.78
C ARG A 156 9.54 -9.39 16.55
N VAL A 157 9.77 -8.66 17.64
CA VAL A 157 10.16 -7.23 17.61
C VAL A 157 11.50 -7.02 16.91
N ASP A 158 12.48 -7.91 17.14
CA ASP A 158 13.81 -7.78 16.53
C ASP A 158 13.71 -7.90 14.99
N LEU A 159 12.95 -8.86 14.45
CA LEU A 159 12.74 -8.99 13.01
C LEU A 159 11.97 -7.80 12.41
N ALA A 160 11.00 -7.26 13.15
CA ALA A 160 10.30 -6.04 12.73
C ALA A 160 11.24 -4.83 12.68
N ARG A 161 12.18 -4.74 13.62
CA ARG A 161 13.23 -3.71 13.65
C ARG A 161 14.20 -3.88 12.47
N ASP A 162 14.66 -5.10 12.20
CA ASP A 162 15.54 -5.44 11.07
C ASP A 162 14.92 -4.99 9.74
N MET A 163 13.61 -5.17 9.56
CA MET A 163 12.92 -4.68 8.36
C MET A 163 12.93 -3.14 8.27
N VAL A 164 12.80 -2.42 9.39
CA VAL A 164 12.90 -0.95 9.41
C VAL A 164 14.34 -0.51 9.13
N GLU A 165 15.35 -1.19 9.67
CA GLU A 165 16.77 -0.93 9.38
C GLU A 165 17.08 -1.07 7.87
N ASN A 166 16.48 -2.05 7.21
CA ASN A 166 16.61 -2.20 5.76
C ASN A 166 16.03 -1.01 4.99
N PHE A 167 14.95 -0.37 5.46
CA PHE A 167 14.46 0.86 4.84
C PHE A 167 15.40 2.05 5.06
N PHE A 168 16.07 2.13 6.20
CA PHE A 168 17.14 3.13 6.39
C PHE A 168 18.28 2.88 5.42
N PHE A 169 18.68 1.62 5.24
CA PHE A 169 19.68 1.24 4.24
C PHE A 169 19.25 1.63 2.82
N GLU A 170 17.99 1.41 2.44
CA GLU A 170 17.47 1.84 1.13
C GLU A 170 17.53 3.36 0.95
N ILE A 171 17.16 4.14 1.97
CA ILE A 171 17.19 5.60 1.94
C ILE A 171 18.62 6.12 1.83
N GLU A 172 19.54 5.52 2.59
CA GLU A 172 20.95 5.94 2.64
C GLU A 172 21.70 5.60 1.35
N HIS A 173 21.41 4.43 0.74
CA HIS A 173 22.20 3.87 -0.35
C HIS A 173 21.49 3.79 -1.70
N TYR A 174 20.16 3.76 -1.73
CA TYR A 174 19.38 3.70 -2.97
C TYR A 174 18.54 4.96 -3.21
N GLY A 175 18.58 5.91 -2.28
CA GLY A 175 17.99 7.24 -2.42
C GLY A 175 16.52 7.36 -2.05
N GLY A 176 15.91 6.33 -1.41
CA GLY A 176 14.54 6.32 -0.91
C GLY A 176 14.02 4.91 -0.70
N VAL A 177 12.87 4.77 -0.05
CA VAL A 177 12.18 3.48 0.08
C VAL A 177 11.76 2.99 -1.30
N LEU A 178 12.22 1.80 -1.68
CA LEU A 178 11.93 1.19 -2.97
C LEU A 178 10.55 0.51 -2.98
N ASN A 179 9.98 0.34 -4.17
CA ASN A 179 8.83 -0.55 -4.35
C ASN A 179 9.16 -1.96 -3.83
N ALA A 180 10.35 -2.47 -4.21
CA ALA A 180 11.00 -3.61 -3.59
C ALA A 180 12.50 -3.60 -3.93
N ASN A 181 13.32 -4.35 -3.19
CA ASN A 181 14.77 -4.38 -3.37
C ASN A 181 15.22 -5.16 -4.61
N ARG A 182 14.78 -4.68 -5.80
CA ARG A 182 15.20 -5.22 -7.10
C ARG A 182 15.55 -4.09 -8.07
N THR A 183 16.51 -4.32 -8.93
CA THR A 183 17.08 -3.28 -9.81
C THR A 183 16.07 -2.54 -10.66
N TYR A 184 15.02 -3.19 -11.16
CA TYR A 184 14.00 -2.52 -11.97
C TYR A 184 13.09 -1.59 -11.15
N TYR A 185 13.19 -1.60 -9.82
CA TYR A 185 12.50 -0.67 -8.93
C TYR A 185 13.35 0.55 -8.50
N LEU A 186 14.57 0.71 -9.02
CA LEU A 186 15.41 1.89 -8.73
C LEU A 186 14.79 3.22 -9.18
N SER A 187 13.68 3.19 -9.88
CA SER A 187 12.94 4.39 -10.30
C SER A 187 11.60 4.58 -9.58
N ARG A 188 11.23 3.69 -8.64
CA ARG A 188 9.87 3.67 -8.09
C ARG A 188 9.82 3.31 -6.62
N SER A 189 9.05 4.10 -5.86
CA SER A 189 8.73 3.84 -4.46
C SER A 189 7.40 3.08 -4.32
N GLN A 190 6.88 3.00 -3.09
CA GLN A 190 5.54 2.49 -2.74
C GLN A 190 4.88 3.41 -1.69
N PRO A 191 3.57 3.24 -1.38
CA PRO A 191 2.87 4.08 -0.40
C PRO A 191 3.64 4.27 0.91
N PRO A 192 3.82 5.52 1.40
CA PRO A 192 4.75 5.85 2.48
C PRO A 192 4.20 5.49 3.88
N PHE A 193 4.50 4.29 4.36
CA PHE A 193 4.16 3.81 5.70
C PHE A 193 5.35 3.82 6.68
N LEU A 194 6.53 4.26 6.27
CA LEU A 194 7.77 4.13 7.04
C LEU A 194 7.64 4.69 8.47
N THR A 195 7.10 5.89 8.64
CA THR A 195 6.97 6.53 9.97
C THR A 195 6.08 5.74 10.92
N SER A 196 5.02 5.11 10.40
CA SER A 196 4.13 4.25 11.18
C SER A 196 4.81 2.93 11.57
N MET A 197 5.71 2.40 10.73
CA MET A 197 6.56 1.23 11.06
C MET A 197 7.56 1.58 12.16
N ILE A 198 8.27 2.70 12.02
CA ILE A 198 9.22 3.22 13.02
C ILE A 198 8.56 3.35 14.40
N LEU A 199 7.42 4.07 14.47
CA LEU A 199 6.72 4.27 15.74
C LEU A 199 6.19 2.95 16.33
N GLY A 200 5.74 2.02 15.48
CA GLY A 200 5.30 0.70 15.94
C GLY A 200 6.43 -0.09 16.61
N VAL A 201 7.62 -0.10 16.02
CA VAL A 201 8.82 -0.75 16.59
C VAL A 201 9.29 -0.03 17.85
N TYR A 202 9.39 1.30 17.81
CA TYR A 202 9.81 2.10 18.96
C TYR A 202 8.90 1.91 20.19
N ASP A 203 7.59 1.89 19.98
CA ASP A 203 6.62 1.67 21.06
C ASP A 203 6.73 0.25 21.64
N ALA A 204 6.99 -0.77 20.82
CA ALA A 204 7.21 -2.15 21.26
C ALA A 204 8.50 -2.27 22.07
N ASP A 205 9.60 -1.68 21.61
CA ASP A 205 10.87 -1.64 22.35
C ASP A 205 10.72 -0.92 23.69
N LYS A 206 10.03 0.22 23.70
CA LYS A 206 9.73 0.97 24.91
C LYS A 206 8.89 0.18 25.92
N ALA A 207 7.89 -0.57 25.42
CA ALA A 207 7.09 -1.46 26.28
C ALA A 207 7.94 -2.60 26.88
N ALA A 208 9.00 -3.04 26.19
CA ALA A 208 9.98 -4.00 26.66
C ALA A 208 11.09 -3.36 27.56
N GLY A 209 10.98 -2.07 27.89
CA GLY A 209 11.94 -1.34 28.73
C GLY A 209 13.18 -0.82 27.99
N LYS A 210 13.24 -0.96 26.67
CA LYS A 210 14.29 -0.37 25.83
C LYS A 210 13.88 1.07 25.48
N ASN A 211 14.79 2.03 25.65
CA ASN A 211 14.56 3.43 25.27
C ASN A 211 15.74 3.90 24.40
N ASP A 212 15.73 3.46 23.15
CA ASP A 212 16.80 3.73 22.18
C ASP A 212 16.57 5.07 21.49
N ARG A 213 17.05 6.13 22.14
CA ARG A 213 16.92 7.50 21.65
C ARG A 213 17.75 7.75 20.39
N ASP A 214 18.94 7.15 20.30
CA ASP A 214 19.85 7.34 19.16
C ASP A 214 19.26 6.69 17.91
N TRP A 215 18.64 5.53 18.05
CA TRP A 215 17.90 4.90 16.97
C TRP A 215 16.72 5.77 16.50
N LEU A 216 15.94 6.32 17.43
CA LEU A 216 14.82 7.20 17.08
C LEU A 216 15.30 8.48 16.37
N GLU A 217 16.47 9.02 16.76
CA GLU A 217 17.07 10.19 16.09
C GLU A 217 17.43 9.88 14.63
N ARG A 218 18.11 8.74 14.38
CA ARG A 218 18.43 8.29 13.02
C ARG A 218 17.14 8.05 12.22
N ALA A 219 16.20 7.31 12.78
CA ALA A 219 14.90 7.02 12.15
C ALA A 219 14.15 8.30 11.77
N TYR A 220 14.19 9.33 12.61
CA TYR A 220 13.60 10.64 12.32
C TYR A 220 14.27 11.32 11.13
N GLN A 221 15.61 11.28 11.04
CA GLN A 221 16.37 11.88 9.95
C GLN A 221 16.08 11.18 8.61
N ASP A 222 16.10 9.84 8.59
CA ASP A 222 15.84 9.06 7.40
C ASP A 222 14.39 9.20 6.92
N ALA A 223 13.43 9.16 7.85
CA ALA A 223 12.03 9.38 7.50
C ALA A 223 11.78 10.81 6.98
N ALA A 224 12.46 11.82 7.52
CA ALA A 224 12.38 13.19 7.02
C ALA A 224 13.03 13.33 5.63
N ARG A 225 14.07 12.55 5.33
CA ARG A 225 14.69 12.48 4.00
C ARG A 225 13.75 11.80 2.99
N ASP A 226 13.17 10.66 3.32
CA ASP A 226 12.20 9.93 2.48
C ASP A 226 10.94 10.78 2.19
N TYR A 227 10.46 11.55 3.17
CA TYR A 227 9.34 12.47 2.97
C TYR A 227 9.58 13.47 1.85
N GLN A 228 10.83 13.87 1.58
CA GLN A 228 11.16 14.82 0.51
C GLN A 228 10.88 14.25 -0.87
N LEU A 229 11.01 12.94 -1.07
CA LEU A 229 10.63 12.28 -2.33
C LEU A 229 9.20 12.65 -2.75
N TRP A 230 8.27 12.61 -1.78
CA TRP A 230 6.85 12.79 -2.02
C TRP A 230 6.39 14.25 -2.10
N THR A 231 7.22 15.20 -1.68
CA THR A 231 6.86 16.61 -1.50
C THR A 231 7.65 17.56 -2.40
N HIS A 232 8.40 17.02 -3.35
CA HIS A 232 9.10 17.75 -4.40
C HIS A 232 8.70 17.23 -5.77
N GLU A 233 8.99 18.03 -6.82
CA GLU A 233 8.79 17.56 -8.19
C GLU A 233 9.64 16.31 -8.47
N PRO A 234 9.08 15.33 -9.18
CA PRO A 234 7.82 15.35 -9.94
C PRO A 234 6.58 14.86 -9.17
N HIS A 235 6.67 14.58 -7.87
CA HIS A 235 5.54 14.06 -7.07
C HIS A 235 4.52 15.13 -6.64
N LEU A 236 4.66 16.38 -7.04
CA LEU A 236 3.66 17.41 -6.75
C LEU A 236 2.46 17.32 -7.71
N ALA A 237 1.25 17.45 -7.16
CA ALA A 237 0.00 17.51 -7.92
C ALA A 237 -0.32 18.97 -8.32
N GLY A 238 0.50 19.54 -9.19
CA GLY A 238 0.39 20.93 -9.63
C GLY A 238 0.39 21.93 -8.47
N SER A 239 -0.48 22.93 -8.51
CA SER A 239 -0.57 23.98 -7.48
C SER A 239 -1.51 23.66 -6.32
N THR A 240 -1.92 22.40 -6.15
CA THR A 240 -2.90 22.00 -5.12
C THR A 240 -2.33 21.97 -3.70
N GLY A 241 -1.01 21.90 -3.54
CA GLY A 241 -0.34 21.60 -2.28
C GLY A 241 -0.45 20.12 -1.87
N LEU A 242 -0.92 19.26 -2.78
CA LEU A 242 -1.02 17.82 -2.64
C LEU A 242 0.03 17.11 -3.47
N SER A 243 0.19 15.82 -3.23
CA SER A 243 1.14 14.95 -3.93
C SER A 243 0.42 13.95 -4.83
N ARG A 244 1.16 13.43 -5.81
CA ARG A 244 0.73 12.37 -6.76
C ARG A 244 1.71 11.22 -6.77
N TYR A 245 1.30 10.08 -7.29
CA TYR A 245 2.22 9.01 -7.66
C TYR A 245 2.91 9.34 -8.99
N PHE A 246 4.22 9.09 -9.06
CA PHE A 246 4.99 9.39 -10.26
C PHE A 246 6.31 8.59 -10.31
N ASP A 247 6.29 7.42 -10.94
CA ASP A 247 7.53 6.66 -11.20
C ASP A 247 8.47 7.48 -12.13
N PHE A 248 9.74 7.60 -11.76
CA PHE A 248 10.76 8.31 -12.54
C PHE A 248 11.11 7.60 -13.86
N GLY A 249 10.89 6.29 -13.97
CA GLY A 249 11.17 5.51 -15.16
C GLY A 249 10.23 5.85 -16.32
N THR A 250 10.60 5.38 -17.50
CA THR A 250 9.89 5.61 -18.78
C THR A 250 9.63 4.29 -19.51
N GLY A 251 8.64 4.30 -20.41
CA GLY A 251 8.23 3.12 -21.17
C GLY A 251 7.52 2.06 -20.32
N PRO A 252 7.31 0.86 -20.87
CA PRO A 252 6.62 -0.22 -20.18
C PRO A 252 7.33 -0.62 -18.89
N ALA A 253 6.57 -1.06 -17.89
CA ALA A 253 7.10 -1.56 -16.64
C ALA A 253 7.87 -2.88 -16.89
N PRO A 254 9.16 -2.98 -16.48
CA PRO A 254 9.97 -4.15 -16.81
C PRO A 254 9.43 -5.45 -16.21
N GLU A 255 8.84 -5.40 -15.04
CA GLU A 255 8.20 -6.54 -14.38
C GLU A 255 7.04 -7.11 -15.20
N GLU A 256 6.26 -6.26 -15.87
CA GLU A 256 5.14 -6.71 -16.71
C GLU A 256 5.61 -7.36 -18.00
N LEU A 257 6.64 -6.82 -18.64
CA LEU A 257 7.22 -7.45 -19.82
C LEU A 257 7.74 -8.87 -19.53
N HIS A 258 8.12 -9.13 -18.28
CA HIS A 258 8.65 -10.39 -17.83
C HIS A 258 7.56 -11.35 -17.32
N ASN A 259 6.66 -10.85 -16.46
CA ASN A 259 5.70 -11.66 -15.70
C ASN A 259 4.36 -11.87 -16.46
N ASP A 260 3.88 -10.85 -17.18
CA ASP A 260 2.62 -10.91 -17.95
C ASP A 260 2.75 -10.20 -19.30
N PRO A 261 3.40 -10.82 -20.30
CA PRO A 261 3.57 -10.23 -21.63
C PRO A 261 2.23 -10.00 -22.36
N GLY A 262 1.13 -10.54 -21.85
CA GLY A 262 -0.23 -10.33 -22.36
C GLY A 262 -0.90 -9.04 -21.87
N TYR A 263 -0.45 -8.47 -20.77
CA TYR A 263 -1.08 -7.32 -20.12
C TYR A 263 -1.24 -6.11 -21.06
N TYR A 264 -0.15 -5.60 -21.61
CA TYR A 264 -0.22 -4.44 -22.52
C TYR A 264 -0.98 -4.72 -23.82
N ARG A 265 -1.02 -5.97 -24.28
CA ARG A 265 -1.87 -6.39 -25.41
C ARG A 265 -3.35 -6.29 -25.05
N ALA A 266 -3.74 -6.73 -23.86
CA ALA A 266 -5.12 -6.63 -23.37
C ALA A 266 -5.54 -5.16 -23.22
N VAL A 267 -4.67 -4.32 -22.69
CA VAL A 267 -4.89 -2.86 -22.60
C VAL A 267 -5.09 -2.23 -23.98
N ALA A 268 -4.20 -2.52 -24.93
CA ALA A 268 -4.33 -2.01 -26.29
C ALA A 268 -5.64 -2.48 -26.95
N GLY A 269 -6.03 -3.74 -26.71
CA GLY A 269 -7.32 -4.29 -27.18
C GLY A 269 -8.51 -3.56 -26.58
N TYR A 270 -8.49 -3.28 -25.30
CA TYR A 270 -9.53 -2.51 -24.64
C TYR A 270 -9.69 -1.11 -25.26
N TYR A 271 -8.59 -0.39 -25.48
CA TYR A 271 -8.64 0.95 -26.08
C TYR A 271 -9.12 0.93 -27.54
N VAL A 272 -8.82 -0.12 -28.30
CA VAL A 272 -9.38 -0.29 -29.66
C VAL A 272 -10.91 -0.44 -29.60
N LEU A 273 -11.42 -1.19 -28.63
CA LEU A 273 -12.87 -1.40 -28.43
C LEU A 273 -13.57 -0.16 -27.83
N HIS A 274 -12.83 0.68 -27.09
CA HIS A 274 -13.35 1.85 -26.40
C HIS A 274 -12.61 3.14 -26.82
N PRO A 275 -12.79 3.59 -28.10
CA PRO A 275 -11.98 4.68 -28.64
C PRO A 275 -12.15 6.02 -27.90
N ALA A 276 -13.28 6.25 -27.23
CA ALA A 276 -13.49 7.42 -26.39
C ALA A 276 -12.59 7.43 -25.13
N ALA A 277 -12.26 6.24 -24.60
CA ALA A 277 -11.34 6.08 -23.47
C ALA A 277 -9.87 6.06 -23.92
N ALA A 278 -9.61 5.80 -25.23
CA ALA A 278 -8.27 5.68 -25.78
C ALA A 278 -7.60 7.03 -26.07
N ALA A 279 -8.29 8.15 -25.87
CA ALA A 279 -7.79 9.49 -26.22
C ALA A 279 -6.48 9.81 -25.47
N GLY A 280 -5.37 9.89 -26.22
CA GLY A 280 -4.03 10.13 -25.68
C GLY A 280 -3.23 8.88 -25.30
N HIS A 281 -3.83 7.69 -25.24
CA HIS A 281 -3.17 6.46 -24.76
C HIS A 281 -2.82 5.46 -25.88
N LEU A 282 -3.42 5.57 -27.05
CA LEU A 282 -3.20 4.65 -28.16
C LEU A 282 -2.75 5.37 -29.42
N LEU A 283 -1.66 4.90 -30.04
CA LEU A 283 -1.13 5.36 -31.33
C LEU A 283 -1.42 4.31 -32.40
N MET A 284 -1.88 4.79 -33.59
CA MET A 284 -2.10 3.98 -34.78
C MET A 284 -0.91 4.00 -35.75
N LYS A 285 0.20 4.60 -35.35
CA LYS A 285 1.44 4.70 -36.15
C LYS A 285 2.65 4.38 -35.28
N LYS A 286 3.61 3.71 -35.89
CA LYS A 286 4.88 3.40 -35.25
C LYS A 286 5.57 4.67 -34.75
N ASN A 287 5.77 4.75 -33.46
CA ASN A 287 6.68 5.69 -32.83
C ASN A 287 8.02 4.98 -32.59
N SER A 288 9.10 5.57 -33.07
CA SER A 288 10.45 5.01 -32.91
C SER A 288 11.14 5.41 -31.59
N SER A 289 10.42 6.08 -30.69
CA SER A 289 10.96 6.37 -29.35
C SER A 289 11.23 5.07 -28.59
N PRO A 290 12.35 4.92 -27.90
CA PRO A 290 12.64 3.79 -27.02
C PRO A 290 11.57 3.59 -25.94
N ASP A 291 10.86 4.65 -25.57
CA ASP A 291 9.82 4.66 -24.52
C ASP A 291 8.43 4.33 -25.04
N ALA A 292 8.27 4.09 -26.34
CA ALA A 292 6.98 3.77 -26.95
C ALA A 292 6.56 2.29 -26.79
N GLY A 293 7.44 1.45 -26.22
CA GLY A 293 7.16 0.05 -25.98
C GLY A 293 6.91 -0.82 -27.23
N PRO A 294 6.35 -2.02 -27.08
CA PRO A 294 6.13 -2.97 -28.17
C PRO A 294 5.02 -2.54 -29.13
N LEU A 295 5.11 -3.03 -30.37
CA LEU A 295 4.05 -2.96 -31.37
C LEU A 295 3.07 -4.12 -31.17
N PHE A 296 1.79 -3.83 -31.27
CA PHE A 296 0.72 -4.81 -31.18
C PHE A 296 -0.02 -4.95 -32.50
N SER A 297 -0.37 -6.18 -32.83
CA SER A 297 -1.31 -6.49 -33.89
C SER A 297 -2.44 -7.32 -33.30
N LEU A 298 -3.67 -6.85 -33.42
CA LEU A 298 -4.84 -7.37 -32.74
C LEU A 298 -5.96 -7.70 -33.75
N GLN A 299 -6.69 -8.75 -33.49
CA GLN A 299 -8.01 -8.97 -34.11
C GLN A 299 -9.10 -8.54 -33.13
N VAL A 300 -9.97 -7.68 -33.57
CA VAL A 300 -11.15 -7.22 -32.83
C VAL A 300 -12.38 -7.82 -33.47
N CYS A 301 -13.08 -8.66 -32.75
CA CYS A 301 -14.26 -9.38 -33.21
C CYS A 301 -15.55 -8.71 -32.74
N SER A 302 -16.65 -8.91 -33.51
CA SER A 302 -17.98 -8.50 -33.05
C SER A 302 -18.36 -9.34 -31.81
N GLY A 303 -18.51 -8.70 -30.67
CA GLY A 303 -18.77 -9.36 -29.38
C GLY A 303 -17.74 -9.05 -28.29
N GLU A 304 -16.91 -8.01 -28.51
CA GLU A 304 -15.91 -7.54 -27.53
C GLU A 304 -14.76 -8.53 -27.24
N GLU A 305 -14.55 -9.50 -28.10
CA GLU A 305 -13.41 -10.42 -28.00
C GLU A 305 -12.18 -9.88 -28.75
N VAL A 306 -11.05 -9.89 -28.06
CA VAL A 306 -9.73 -9.59 -28.62
C VAL A 306 -8.95 -10.89 -28.76
N SER A 307 -8.56 -11.24 -29.97
CA SER A 307 -7.84 -12.48 -30.28
C SER A 307 -6.48 -12.20 -30.94
N SER A 308 -5.51 -13.05 -30.66
CA SER A 308 -4.23 -13.10 -31.38
C SER A 308 -4.29 -14.03 -32.61
N GLN A 309 -5.38 -14.79 -32.80
CA GLN A 309 -5.56 -15.74 -33.91
C GLN A 309 -6.54 -15.20 -34.93
N GLN A 310 -6.31 -15.50 -36.22
CA GLN A 310 -7.18 -15.09 -37.31
C GLN A 310 -8.52 -15.86 -37.27
N SER A 311 -9.61 -15.12 -37.08
CA SER A 311 -10.98 -15.64 -37.08
C SER A 311 -11.84 -14.91 -38.11
N ALA A 312 -12.74 -15.60 -38.74
CA ALA A 312 -13.67 -15.00 -39.70
C ALA A 312 -14.64 -14.03 -39.00
N GLY A 313 -14.83 -12.84 -39.54
CA GLY A 313 -15.73 -11.81 -38.99
C GLY A 313 -15.07 -10.81 -38.05
N CYS A 314 -13.75 -10.84 -37.89
CA CYS A 314 -12.99 -9.91 -37.08
C CYS A 314 -12.24 -8.87 -37.93
N THR A 315 -12.04 -7.68 -37.39
CA THR A 315 -11.20 -6.64 -38.01
C THR A 315 -9.78 -6.77 -37.48
N TYR A 316 -8.80 -6.83 -38.38
CA TYR A 316 -7.39 -6.86 -38.00
C TYR A 316 -6.82 -5.44 -37.96
N VAL A 317 -6.27 -5.06 -36.80
CA VAL A 317 -5.63 -3.78 -36.57
C VAL A 317 -4.15 -4.01 -36.34
N GLN A 318 -3.29 -3.33 -37.11
CA GLN A 318 -1.83 -3.47 -37.08
C GLN A 318 -1.15 -2.25 -36.53
N ASP A 319 0.09 -2.44 -36.09
CA ASP A 319 1.03 -1.37 -35.69
C ASP A 319 0.50 -0.44 -34.61
N LEU A 320 -0.28 -1.01 -33.66
CA LEU A 320 -0.72 -0.30 -32.46
C LEU A 320 0.42 -0.16 -31.47
N GLN A 321 0.55 1.02 -30.87
CA GLN A 321 1.40 1.24 -29.71
C GLN A 321 0.64 1.98 -28.62
N LEU A 322 0.92 1.64 -27.37
CA LEU A 322 0.55 2.49 -26.24
C LEU A 322 1.50 3.70 -26.18
N THR A 323 0.97 4.85 -25.75
CA THR A 323 1.77 6.09 -25.72
C THR A 323 2.74 6.11 -24.52
N PRO A 324 3.79 6.90 -24.57
CA PRO A 324 4.64 7.17 -23.39
C PRO A 324 3.84 7.71 -22.20
N ASP A 325 2.77 8.47 -22.45
CA ASP A 325 1.86 9.00 -21.43
C ASP A 325 1.08 7.86 -20.73
N TYR A 326 0.55 6.91 -21.48
CA TYR A 326 -0.05 5.70 -20.91
C TYR A 326 0.95 4.96 -20.00
N TYR A 327 2.17 4.71 -20.48
CA TYR A 327 3.18 4.02 -19.68
C TYR A 327 3.55 4.80 -18.41
N LYS A 328 3.51 6.12 -18.44
CA LYS A 328 3.71 6.94 -17.24
C LYS A 328 2.58 6.72 -16.24
N GLY A 329 1.32 6.67 -16.70
CA GLY A 329 0.15 6.34 -15.88
C GLY A 329 0.25 4.96 -15.26
N ASP A 330 0.52 3.94 -16.07
CA ASP A 330 0.70 2.54 -15.66
C ASP A 330 1.81 2.39 -14.59
N ARG A 331 2.98 3.00 -14.82
CA ARG A 331 4.09 2.97 -13.85
C ARG A 331 3.74 3.70 -12.54
N SER A 332 3.04 4.83 -12.63
CA SER A 332 2.59 5.60 -11.46
C SER A 332 1.50 4.85 -10.68
N MET A 333 0.63 4.11 -11.36
CA MET A 333 -0.33 3.21 -10.73
C MET A 333 0.38 2.12 -9.92
N ARG A 334 1.45 1.53 -10.46
CA ARG A 334 2.24 0.51 -9.75
C ARG A 334 2.98 1.07 -8.54
N GLU A 335 3.36 2.35 -8.56
CA GLU A 335 3.86 3.03 -7.35
C GLU A 335 2.79 3.16 -6.27
N SER A 336 1.51 3.22 -6.65
CA SER A 336 0.39 3.25 -5.71
C SER A 336 0.12 1.92 -5.00
N GLY A 337 0.62 0.81 -5.53
CA GLY A 337 0.34 -0.54 -5.05
C GLY A 337 -1.03 -1.10 -5.42
N PHE A 338 -1.86 -0.37 -6.18
CA PHE A 338 -3.21 -0.78 -6.61
C PHE A 338 -3.23 -1.22 -8.08
N ASP A 339 -2.42 -2.19 -8.44
CA ASP A 339 -2.06 -2.58 -9.80
C ASP A 339 -2.75 -3.88 -10.30
N PRO A 340 -3.66 -3.82 -11.32
CA PRO A 340 -4.33 -2.64 -11.84
C PRO A 340 -5.72 -2.39 -11.25
N SER A 341 -6.22 -1.17 -11.43
CA SER A 341 -7.62 -0.79 -11.21
C SER A 341 -8.17 0.02 -12.40
N PHE A 342 -9.42 0.50 -12.30
CA PHE A 342 -9.97 1.51 -13.23
C PHE A 342 -10.18 2.86 -12.56
N ARG A 343 -9.59 3.04 -11.39
CA ARG A 343 -9.75 4.20 -10.52
C ARG A 343 -9.31 5.51 -11.18
N PHE A 344 -8.24 5.47 -11.96
CA PHE A 344 -7.66 6.60 -12.67
C PHE A 344 -7.81 6.47 -14.19
N GLY A 345 -9.01 6.12 -14.62
CA GLY A 345 -9.28 5.73 -15.99
C GLY A 345 -9.02 4.24 -16.24
N PRO A 346 -9.39 3.72 -17.42
CA PRO A 346 -9.17 2.31 -17.75
C PRO A 346 -7.71 1.92 -17.62
N TYR A 347 -7.45 0.86 -16.85
CA TYR A 347 -6.09 0.39 -16.53
C TYR A 347 -5.18 1.49 -15.96
N ASP A 348 -5.79 2.46 -15.27
CA ASP A 348 -5.11 3.54 -14.56
C ASP A 348 -4.16 4.39 -15.42
N GLY A 349 -4.47 4.52 -16.72
CA GLY A 349 -3.63 5.25 -17.68
C GLY A 349 -3.40 6.73 -17.34
N ASP A 350 -4.28 7.35 -16.53
CA ASP A 350 -4.21 8.76 -16.12
C ASP A 350 -3.66 8.95 -14.69
N THR A 351 -3.07 7.93 -14.04
CA THR A 351 -2.68 8.00 -12.62
C THR A 351 -1.84 9.22 -12.26
N GLN A 352 -0.88 9.59 -13.11
CA GLN A 352 0.01 10.74 -12.92
C GLN A 352 -0.73 12.09 -12.85
N ASP A 353 -1.97 12.15 -13.28
CA ASP A 353 -2.80 13.37 -13.32
C ASP A 353 -3.64 13.57 -12.06
N TYR A 354 -3.57 12.63 -11.11
CA TYR A 354 -4.40 12.67 -9.92
C TYR A 354 -3.61 12.96 -8.64
N ALA A 355 -4.25 13.74 -7.74
CA ALA A 355 -3.91 13.79 -6.32
C ALA A 355 -4.76 12.72 -5.60
N PRO A 356 -4.19 11.55 -5.24
CA PRO A 356 -4.96 10.45 -4.67
C PRO A 356 -5.26 10.67 -3.19
N VAL A 357 -6.43 10.19 -2.74
CA VAL A 357 -6.84 10.23 -1.32
C VAL A 357 -5.86 9.46 -0.45
N CYS A 358 -5.45 8.24 -0.89
CA CYS A 358 -4.54 7.39 -0.11
C CYS A 358 -3.19 8.06 0.15
N LEU A 359 -2.47 8.48 -0.89
CA LEU A 359 -1.15 9.09 -0.76
C LEU A 359 -1.18 10.32 0.16
N ASN A 360 -2.15 11.22 -0.06
CA ASN A 360 -2.22 12.46 0.70
C ASN A 360 -2.65 12.24 2.17
N SER A 361 -3.43 11.19 2.45
CA SER A 361 -3.73 10.76 3.82
C SER A 361 -2.51 10.16 4.50
N LEU A 362 -1.71 9.36 3.78
CA LEU A 362 -0.46 8.79 4.29
C LEU A 362 0.58 9.88 4.58
N LEU A 363 0.72 10.86 3.70
CA LEU A 363 1.64 11.99 3.93
C LEU A 363 1.20 12.87 5.11
N TYR A 364 -0.11 13.09 5.29
CA TYR A 364 -0.60 13.71 6.53
C TYR A 364 -0.21 12.89 7.77
N LYS A 365 -0.37 11.56 7.71
CA LYS A 365 0.04 10.67 8.80
C LYS A 365 1.55 10.74 9.03
N THR A 366 2.37 10.75 7.98
CA THR A 366 3.82 10.93 8.04
C THR A 366 4.19 12.24 8.75
N GLU A 367 3.55 13.35 8.40
CA GLU A 367 3.76 14.66 9.04
C GLU A 367 3.41 14.61 10.54
N LYS A 368 2.33 13.92 10.91
CA LYS A 368 1.94 13.74 12.32
C LYS A 368 2.88 12.81 13.09
N ASP A 369 3.40 11.78 12.43
CA ASP A 369 4.37 10.86 13.03
C ASP A 369 5.73 11.55 13.23
N LEU A 370 6.17 12.36 12.26
CA LEU A 370 7.39 13.18 12.39
C LEU A 370 7.26 14.25 13.48
N GLU A 371 6.08 14.88 13.62
CA GLU A 371 5.76 15.75 14.76
C GLU A 371 5.92 15.02 16.09
N GLN A 372 5.39 13.80 16.19
CA GLN A 372 5.51 12.96 17.39
C GLN A 372 6.97 12.58 17.67
N MET A 373 7.73 12.13 16.68
CA MET A 373 9.15 11.78 16.83
C MET A 373 9.98 13.00 17.26
N ALA A 374 9.79 14.16 16.62
CA ALA A 374 10.45 15.39 16.98
C ALA A 374 10.14 15.80 18.43
N THR A 375 8.90 15.61 18.89
CA THR A 375 8.49 15.87 20.28
C THR A 375 9.18 14.92 21.24
N LEU A 376 9.23 13.61 20.95
CA LEU A 376 9.94 12.61 21.76
C LEU A 376 11.44 12.91 21.85
N LEU A 377 12.02 13.45 20.80
CA LEU A 377 13.42 13.87 20.71
C LEU A 377 13.70 15.25 21.36
N GLY A 378 12.67 15.97 21.81
CA GLY A 378 12.82 17.30 22.40
C GLY A 378 13.07 18.42 21.38
N LYS A 379 12.79 18.19 20.09
CA LYS A 379 12.98 19.11 18.96
C LYS A 379 11.72 19.97 18.75
N ALA A 380 11.39 20.83 19.71
CA ALA A 380 10.10 21.55 19.73
C ALA A 380 9.87 22.43 18.48
N ALA A 381 10.90 23.07 17.94
CA ALA A 381 10.79 23.90 16.73
C ALA A 381 10.44 23.06 15.49
N GLU A 382 11.09 21.91 15.32
CA GLU A 382 10.82 20.98 14.22
C GLU A 382 9.41 20.36 14.34
N ALA A 383 9.01 19.98 15.57
CA ALA A 383 7.65 19.50 15.84
C ALA A 383 6.60 20.53 15.42
N GLY A 384 6.81 21.83 15.73
CA GLY A 384 5.94 22.92 15.28
C GLY A 384 5.84 23.01 13.75
N GLN A 385 6.96 22.90 13.04
CA GLN A 385 6.97 22.92 11.56
C GLN A 385 6.21 21.72 10.95
N TRP A 386 6.33 20.52 11.54
CA TRP A 386 5.57 19.35 11.09
C TRP A 386 4.07 19.51 11.34
N ALA A 387 3.68 20.08 12.48
CA ALA A 387 2.27 20.40 12.78
C ALA A 387 1.68 21.38 11.75
N GLU A 388 2.42 22.42 11.37
CA GLU A 388 2.01 23.38 10.33
C GLU A 388 1.83 22.71 8.96
N ARG A 389 2.76 21.83 8.56
CA ARG A 389 2.67 21.06 7.31
C ARG A 389 1.44 20.16 7.30
N ALA A 390 1.20 19.41 8.37
CA ALA A 390 0.03 18.55 8.52
C ALA A 390 -1.28 19.36 8.43
N GLN A 391 -1.34 20.54 9.04
CA GLN A 391 -2.51 21.41 8.96
C GLN A 391 -2.75 21.93 7.53
N ALA A 392 -1.70 22.35 6.83
CA ALA A 392 -1.78 22.80 5.44
C ALA A 392 -2.27 21.67 4.51
N ARG A 393 -1.72 20.46 4.66
CA ARG A 393 -2.16 19.28 3.89
C ARG A 393 -3.60 18.91 4.19
N ARG A 394 -4.01 18.93 5.46
CA ARG A 394 -5.42 18.70 5.85
C ARG A 394 -6.38 19.70 5.19
N ALA A 395 -5.99 20.98 5.15
CA ALA A 395 -6.78 22.01 4.48
C ALA A 395 -6.89 21.75 2.97
N ALA A 396 -5.79 21.37 2.30
CA ALA A 396 -5.76 21.02 0.89
C ALA A 396 -6.62 19.77 0.60
N ILE A 397 -6.50 18.70 1.40
CA ILE A 397 -7.35 17.50 1.29
C ILE A 397 -8.83 17.86 1.41
N THR A 398 -9.19 18.67 2.41
CA THR A 398 -10.57 19.11 2.60
C THR A 398 -11.08 19.91 1.39
N ARG A 399 -10.24 20.77 0.84
CA ARG A 399 -10.60 21.61 -0.32
C ARG A 399 -10.78 20.80 -1.60
N TYR A 400 -9.86 19.93 -1.92
CA TYR A 400 -9.79 19.27 -3.22
C TYR A 400 -10.41 17.87 -3.23
N LEU A 401 -10.27 17.11 -2.16
CA LEU A 401 -10.68 15.70 -2.14
C LEU A 401 -12.02 15.46 -1.47
N TRP A 402 -12.44 16.29 -0.50
CA TRP A 402 -13.71 16.10 0.18
C TRP A 402 -14.90 16.56 -0.66
N ASP A 403 -15.88 15.70 -0.82
CA ASP A 403 -17.17 16.02 -1.44
C ASP A 403 -18.30 15.98 -0.39
N ALA A 404 -18.75 17.16 0.01
CA ALA A 404 -19.77 17.28 1.06
C ALA A 404 -21.16 16.79 0.63
N GLN A 405 -21.47 16.82 -0.68
CA GLN A 405 -22.75 16.36 -1.19
C GLN A 405 -22.81 14.83 -1.21
N ARG A 406 -21.73 14.18 -1.62
CA ARG A 406 -21.61 12.72 -1.65
C ARG A 406 -21.18 12.12 -0.30
N GLY A 407 -20.69 12.94 0.63
CA GLY A 407 -20.24 12.51 1.96
C GLY A 407 -19.02 11.61 1.96
N MET A 408 -18.12 11.74 0.99
CA MET A 408 -16.93 10.91 0.83
C MET A 408 -15.74 11.72 0.30
N PHE A 409 -14.54 11.13 0.45
CA PHE A 409 -13.33 11.65 -0.18
C PHE A 409 -13.11 10.96 -1.53
N PHE A 410 -12.77 11.76 -2.54
CA PHE A 410 -12.52 11.32 -3.91
C PHE A 410 -11.17 11.85 -4.40
N ASP A 411 -10.53 11.10 -5.27
CA ASP A 411 -9.33 11.55 -5.94
C ASP A 411 -9.61 12.78 -6.81
N TYR A 412 -8.62 13.63 -6.95
CA TYR A 412 -8.75 14.87 -7.70
C TYR A 412 -7.84 14.90 -8.90
N ASN A 413 -8.40 14.95 -10.11
CA ASN A 413 -7.64 15.18 -11.32
C ASN A 413 -7.27 16.67 -11.38
N PHE A 414 -6.01 16.98 -11.12
CA PHE A 414 -5.54 18.37 -11.06
C PHE A 414 -5.28 18.97 -12.45
N GLN A 415 -5.15 18.17 -13.50
CA GLN A 415 -5.07 18.64 -14.87
C GLN A 415 -6.45 19.10 -15.37
N LYS A 416 -7.49 18.31 -15.08
CA LYS A 416 -8.88 18.58 -15.48
C LYS A 416 -9.64 19.46 -14.46
N ASN A 417 -9.03 19.73 -13.29
CA ASN A 417 -9.64 20.46 -12.16
C ASN A 417 -10.99 19.87 -11.71
N THR A 418 -11.07 18.53 -11.62
CA THR A 418 -12.30 17.81 -11.28
C THR A 418 -12.04 16.72 -10.25
N ARG A 419 -13.01 16.52 -9.33
CA ARG A 419 -13.02 15.31 -8.50
C ARG A 419 -13.46 14.12 -9.32
N SER A 420 -12.86 12.96 -9.03
CA SER A 420 -13.33 11.68 -9.55
C SER A 420 -14.77 11.41 -9.09
N ASN A 421 -15.47 10.58 -9.85
CA ASN A 421 -16.76 10.01 -9.44
C ASN A 421 -16.63 8.52 -9.08
N TYR A 422 -15.41 7.96 -9.06
CA TYR A 422 -15.13 6.58 -8.76
C TYR A 422 -15.17 6.34 -7.25
N HIS A 423 -16.09 5.54 -6.76
CA HIS A 423 -16.15 5.13 -5.37
C HIS A 423 -15.01 4.14 -5.10
N TYR A 424 -14.09 4.52 -4.22
CA TYR A 424 -12.94 3.68 -3.92
C TYR A 424 -12.68 3.59 -2.41
N ILE A 425 -12.25 2.42 -1.95
CA ILE A 425 -12.06 2.08 -0.54
C ILE A 425 -11.12 3.06 0.20
N THR A 426 -10.24 3.75 -0.53
CA THR A 426 -9.32 4.74 0.05
C THR A 426 -10.01 5.95 0.66
N THR A 427 -11.33 6.12 0.47
CA THR A 427 -12.14 7.10 1.21
C THR A 427 -12.05 6.92 2.74
N PHE A 428 -11.65 5.75 3.24
CA PHE A 428 -11.43 5.49 4.67
C PHE A 428 -10.04 5.87 5.18
N TYR A 429 -9.06 6.13 4.30
CA TYR A 429 -7.70 6.51 4.70
C TYR A 429 -7.64 7.80 5.52
N PRO A 430 -8.44 8.85 5.22
CA PRO A 430 -8.55 10.04 6.08
C PRO A 430 -9.01 9.72 7.51
N LEU A 431 -9.86 8.70 7.69
CA LEU A 431 -10.27 8.25 9.01
C LEU A 431 -9.12 7.54 9.72
N TRP A 432 -8.45 6.63 9.02
CA TRP A 432 -7.28 5.93 9.57
C TRP A 432 -6.17 6.90 9.99
N ALA A 433 -5.86 7.88 9.14
CA ALA A 433 -4.86 8.90 9.43
C ALA A 433 -5.28 9.88 10.54
N GLY A 434 -6.57 9.94 10.91
CA GLY A 434 -7.08 10.85 11.93
C GLY A 434 -7.24 12.30 11.43
N LEU A 435 -7.30 12.51 10.12
CA LEU A 435 -7.43 13.84 9.53
C LEU A 435 -8.87 14.30 9.32
N ALA A 436 -9.83 13.38 9.17
CA ALA A 436 -11.23 13.72 8.98
C ALA A 436 -11.81 14.48 10.18
N THR A 437 -12.81 15.37 9.93
CA THR A 437 -13.60 15.88 11.05
C THR A 437 -14.61 14.82 11.52
N PRO A 438 -15.17 14.93 12.73
CA PRO A 438 -16.23 14.02 13.18
C PRO A 438 -17.41 13.95 12.23
N GLU A 439 -17.77 15.06 11.59
CA GLU A 439 -18.87 15.15 10.60
C GLU A 439 -18.51 14.41 9.32
N GLN A 440 -17.28 14.60 8.81
CA GLN A 440 -16.77 13.87 7.65
C GLN A 440 -16.71 12.36 7.94
N ALA A 441 -16.25 11.97 9.11
CA ALA A 441 -16.17 10.57 9.50
C ALA A 441 -17.55 9.90 9.56
N ARG A 442 -18.58 10.59 10.12
CA ARG A 442 -19.96 10.10 10.10
C ARG A 442 -20.52 9.96 8.68
N ALA A 443 -20.23 10.92 7.80
CA ALA A 443 -20.68 10.85 6.42
C ALA A 443 -20.04 9.68 5.67
N VAL A 444 -18.73 9.44 5.86
CA VAL A 444 -18.03 8.30 5.27
C VAL A 444 -18.57 6.97 5.84
N GLU A 445 -18.80 6.89 7.15
CA GLU A 445 -19.39 5.69 7.78
C GLU A 445 -20.77 5.38 7.21
N SER A 446 -21.64 6.38 7.01
CA SER A 446 -22.97 6.19 6.41
C SER A 446 -22.90 5.62 4.98
N ASN A 447 -21.77 5.75 4.30
CA ASN A 447 -21.50 5.21 2.97
C ASN A 447 -20.79 3.84 2.98
N VAL A 448 -20.49 3.24 4.15
CA VAL A 448 -19.84 1.91 4.27
C VAL A 448 -20.53 0.85 3.41
N ARG A 449 -21.87 0.89 3.33
CA ARG A 449 -22.70 -0.06 2.56
C ARG A 449 -22.34 -0.14 1.06
N ILE A 450 -21.70 0.87 0.49
CA ILE A 450 -21.24 0.86 -0.92
C ILE A 450 -20.17 -0.23 -1.11
N PHE A 451 -19.36 -0.45 -0.09
CA PHE A 451 -18.22 -1.37 -0.13
C PHE A 451 -18.48 -2.68 0.63
N GLU A 452 -19.50 -2.72 1.51
CA GLU A 452 -19.72 -3.83 2.42
C GLU A 452 -20.42 -5.01 1.74
N HIS A 453 -19.78 -6.18 1.80
CA HIS A 453 -20.23 -7.46 1.25
C HIS A 453 -20.14 -8.57 2.30
N PRO A 454 -20.57 -9.81 1.99
CA PRO A 454 -20.50 -10.93 2.93
C PRO A 454 -19.10 -11.22 3.48
N GLY A 455 -18.04 -11.05 2.69
CA GLY A 455 -16.65 -11.31 3.07
C GLY A 455 -15.86 -10.08 3.58
N GLY A 456 -16.50 -8.94 3.77
CA GLY A 456 -15.85 -7.69 4.18
C GLY A 456 -16.06 -6.56 3.18
N LEU A 457 -15.06 -5.70 2.99
CA LEU A 457 -15.14 -4.55 2.11
C LEU A 457 -14.52 -4.86 0.74
N ALA A 458 -15.23 -4.50 -0.34
CA ALA A 458 -14.66 -4.50 -1.70
C ALA A 458 -13.82 -3.25 -1.94
N MET A 459 -12.99 -3.28 -2.98
CA MET A 459 -12.14 -2.16 -3.36
C MET A 459 -12.94 -0.99 -3.93
N SER A 460 -13.97 -1.30 -4.74
CA SER A 460 -14.87 -0.33 -5.38
C SER A 460 -16.26 -0.92 -5.52
N ASP A 461 -17.20 -0.17 -6.09
CA ASP A 461 -18.51 -0.64 -6.52
C ASP A 461 -18.54 -1.02 -8.02
N GLN A 462 -17.38 -1.01 -8.70
CA GLN A 462 -17.25 -1.27 -10.12
C GLN A 462 -16.69 -2.67 -10.38
N GLN A 463 -17.39 -3.44 -11.21
CA GLN A 463 -16.96 -4.78 -11.62
C GLN A 463 -16.26 -4.72 -12.99
N THR A 464 -14.99 -4.36 -12.97
CA THR A 464 -14.18 -4.14 -14.19
C THR A 464 -13.44 -5.38 -14.68
N GLY A 465 -13.37 -6.42 -13.84
CA GLY A 465 -12.62 -7.64 -14.14
C GLY A 465 -11.15 -7.59 -13.74
N VAL A 466 -10.63 -6.43 -13.28
CA VAL A 466 -9.25 -6.31 -12.76
C VAL A 466 -9.21 -6.54 -11.25
N GLN A 467 -8.01 -6.82 -10.72
CA GLN A 467 -7.88 -7.36 -9.37
C GLN A 467 -8.06 -6.34 -8.23
N TRP A 468 -7.97 -5.03 -8.48
CA TRP A 468 -8.13 -4.00 -7.47
C TRP A 468 -9.48 -3.28 -7.56
N ASP A 469 -10.49 -3.96 -8.13
CA ASP A 469 -11.88 -3.55 -8.14
C ASP A 469 -12.80 -4.65 -7.58
N LEU A 470 -14.13 -4.44 -7.59
CA LEU A 470 -15.10 -5.47 -7.23
C LEU A 470 -14.92 -6.70 -8.15
N PRO A 471 -14.90 -7.94 -7.66
CA PRO A 471 -15.38 -8.39 -6.34
C PRO A 471 -14.29 -8.58 -5.27
N TYR A 472 -13.11 -8.03 -5.47
CA TYR A 472 -11.99 -8.34 -4.60
C TYR A 472 -11.90 -7.42 -3.39
N GLY A 473 -11.49 -8.00 -2.26
CA GLY A 473 -11.12 -7.33 -1.03
C GLY A 473 -9.73 -7.78 -0.58
N TRP A 474 -8.92 -6.83 -0.13
CA TRP A 474 -7.52 -7.00 0.19
C TRP A 474 -7.25 -6.67 1.66
N ALA A 475 -6.49 -7.50 2.33
CA ALA A 475 -6.21 -7.36 3.76
C ALA A 475 -5.70 -5.96 4.19
N PRO A 476 -4.81 -5.29 3.43
CA PRO A 476 -4.39 -3.93 3.72
C PRO A 476 -5.55 -2.94 3.86
N THR A 477 -6.44 -2.92 2.90
CA THR A 477 -7.55 -1.95 2.88
C THR A 477 -8.64 -2.30 3.88
N GLN A 478 -8.86 -3.59 4.18
CA GLN A 478 -9.71 -4.02 5.30
C GLN A 478 -9.20 -3.44 6.61
N LEU A 479 -7.90 -3.63 6.91
CA LEU A 479 -7.30 -3.18 8.16
C LEU A 479 -7.42 -1.66 8.31
N LEU A 480 -7.02 -0.89 7.29
CA LEU A 480 -7.03 0.57 7.36
C LEU A 480 -8.45 1.14 7.48
N ALA A 481 -9.42 0.62 6.73
CA ALA A 481 -10.81 1.06 6.80
C ALA A 481 -11.41 0.77 8.19
N ILE A 482 -11.22 -0.45 8.71
CA ILE A 482 -11.75 -0.88 10.00
C ILE A 482 -11.11 -0.10 11.16
N GLU A 483 -9.78 0.10 11.13
CA GLU A 483 -9.09 0.93 12.14
C GLU A 483 -9.54 2.39 12.07
N GLY A 484 -9.77 2.91 10.85
CA GLY A 484 -10.32 4.24 10.66
C GLY A 484 -11.70 4.40 11.30
N LEU A 485 -12.62 3.49 11.06
CA LEU A 485 -13.93 3.48 11.70
C LEU A 485 -13.83 3.39 13.22
N ARG A 486 -12.99 2.49 13.74
CA ARG A 486 -12.76 2.31 15.17
C ARG A 486 -12.21 3.57 15.84
N ARG A 487 -11.28 4.28 15.18
CA ARG A 487 -10.70 5.55 15.65
C ARG A 487 -11.77 6.61 15.92
N TYR A 488 -12.81 6.68 15.10
CA TYR A 488 -13.90 7.65 15.24
C TYR A 488 -15.08 7.12 16.07
N GLY A 489 -14.94 5.97 16.73
CA GLY A 489 -15.91 5.43 17.67
C GLY A 489 -16.98 4.54 17.04
N PHE A 490 -16.94 4.26 15.74
CA PHE A 490 -17.86 3.34 15.05
C PHE A 490 -17.50 1.88 15.33
N LYS A 491 -17.52 1.50 16.61
CA LYS A 491 -17.04 0.21 17.11
C LYS A 491 -17.86 -0.97 16.58
N ASP A 492 -19.18 -0.81 16.43
CA ASP A 492 -20.06 -1.87 15.97
C ASP A 492 -19.80 -2.21 14.51
N ASP A 493 -19.63 -1.20 13.65
CA ASP A 493 -19.24 -1.40 12.25
C ASP A 493 -17.85 -2.02 12.16
N ALA A 494 -16.88 -1.50 12.91
CA ALA A 494 -15.54 -2.05 12.95
C ALA A 494 -15.52 -3.52 13.38
N ASN A 495 -16.29 -3.90 14.41
CA ASN A 495 -16.39 -5.29 14.87
C ASN A 495 -17.08 -6.18 13.84
N ARG A 496 -18.18 -5.71 13.24
CA ARG A 496 -18.91 -6.43 12.20
C ARG A 496 -18.04 -6.70 10.97
N LEU A 497 -17.36 -5.68 10.48
CA LEU A 497 -16.47 -5.79 9.31
C LEU A 497 -15.24 -6.65 9.61
N SER A 498 -14.63 -6.50 10.79
CA SER A 498 -13.55 -7.41 11.24
C SER A 498 -14.02 -8.86 11.21
N TYR A 499 -15.18 -9.15 11.78
CA TYR A 499 -15.72 -10.51 11.81
C TYR A 499 -15.99 -11.06 10.41
N LYS A 500 -16.56 -10.25 9.50
CA LYS A 500 -16.81 -10.67 8.11
C LYS A 500 -15.52 -11.09 7.42
N PHE A 501 -14.49 -10.26 7.50
CA PHE A 501 -13.19 -10.54 6.87
C PHE A 501 -12.49 -11.73 7.53
N LEU A 502 -12.35 -11.73 8.85
CA LEU A 502 -11.67 -12.79 9.58
C LEU A 502 -12.35 -14.14 9.42
N SER A 503 -13.69 -14.18 9.46
CA SER A 503 -14.43 -15.43 9.26
C SER A 503 -14.30 -15.96 7.83
N MET A 504 -14.21 -15.10 6.83
CA MET A 504 -13.94 -15.51 5.45
C MET A 504 -12.54 -16.13 5.34
N VAL A 505 -11.51 -15.49 5.89
CA VAL A 505 -10.15 -16.03 5.89
C VAL A 505 -10.09 -17.36 6.62
N GLU A 506 -10.70 -17.46 7.81
CA GLU A 506 -10.73 -18.67 8.62
C GLU A 506 -11.48 -19.83 7.95
N GLU A 507 -12.61 -19.57 7.29
CA GLU A 507 -13.37 -20.60 6.54
C GLU A 507 -12.54 -21.18 5.39
N ASN A 508 -11.84 -20.33 4.63
CA ASN A 508 -10.96 -20.78 3.55
C ASN A 508 -9.76 -21.55 4.11
N PHE A 509 -9.15 -21.04 5.20
CA PHE A 509 -8.05 -21.72 5.88
C PHE A 509 -8.45 -23.13 6.38
N ARG A 510 -9.64 -23.30 6.97
CA ARG A 510 -10.14 -24.62 7.39
C ARG A 510 -10.34 -25.59 6.24
N ARG A 511 -10.58 -25.08 5.02
CA ARG A 511 -10.78 -25.89 3.82
C ARG A 511 -9.46 -26.41 3.26
N ASP A 512 -8.42 -25.56 3.15
CA ASP A 512 -7.20 -25.89 2.42
C ASP A 512 -5.89 -25.71 3.21
N GLY A 513 -5.97 -25.27 4.46
CA GLY A 513 -4.81 -25.09 5.34
C GLY A 513 -3.90 -23.93 4.97
N THR A 514 -4.38 -22.98 4.16
CA THR A 514 -3.55 -21.86 3.68
C THR A 514 -4.24 -20.51 3.82
N ILE A 515 -3.44 -19.44 3.91
CA ILE A 515 -3.89 -18.05 3.83
C ILE A 515 -3.48 -17.49 2.48
N ARG A 516 -4.36 -16.70 1.84
CA ARG A 516 -4.16 -16.17 0.50
C ARG A 516 -3.91 -14.67 0.49
N GLU A 517 -3.44 -14.21 -0.65
CA GLU A 517 -3.15 -12.81 -0.93
C GLU A 517 -4.41 -11.93 -0.98
N LYS A 518 -5.44 -12.39 -1.69
CA LYS A 518 -6.70 -11.68 -1.95
C LYS A 518 -7.89 -12.62 -1.90
N TYR A 519 -9.08 -12.05 -1.71
CA TYR A 519 -10.33 -12.80 -1.58
C TYR A 519 -11.45 -12.15 -2.39
N ASN A 520 -12.35 -12.98 -2.92
CA ASN A 520 -13.63 -12.53 -3.45
C ASN A 520 -14.61 -12.31 -2.29
N VAL A 521 -14.88 -11.05 -1.96
CA VAL A 521 -15.74 -10.70 -0.82
C VAL A 521 -17.23 -10.93 -1.06
N LEU A 522 -17.67 -11.10 -2.33
CA LEU A 522 -19.04 -11.45 -2.66
C LEU A 522 -19.33 -12.92 -2.33
N THR A 523 -18.46 -13.81 -2.79
CA THR A 523 -18.61 -15.26 -2.63
C THR A 523 -17.92 -15.82 -1.39
N ARG A 524 -17.15 -15.03 -0.68
CA ARG A 524 -16.33 -15.43 0.47
C ARG A 524 -15.29 -16.50 0.12
N SER A 525 -14.74 -16.45 -1.08
CA SER A 525 -13.82 -17.47 -1.61
C SER A 525 -12.44 -16.86 -1.88
N ASP A 526 -11.40 -17.68 -1.72
CA ASP A 526 -10.04 -17.42 -2.18
C ASP A 526 -9.82 -17.82 -3.65
N GLU A 527 -10.82 -18.40 -4.29
CA GLU A 527 -10.82 -18.61 -5.74
C GLU A 527 -11.04 -17.28 -6.45
N THR A 528 -10.01 -16.84 -7.17
CA THR A 528 -10.03 -15.59 -7.90
C THR A 528 -9.89 -15.84 -9.41
N LYS A 529 -10.77 -15.20 -10.18
CA LYS A 529 -10.71 -15.20 -11.65
C LYS A 529 -10.53 -13.77 -12.10
N VAL A 530 -9.29 -13.39 -12.33
CA VAL A 530 -8.92 -12.06 -12.80
C VAL A 530 -8.89 -12.07 -14.32
N ALA A 531 -9.57 -11.12 -14.96
CA ALA A 531 -9.59 -11.05 -16.41
C ALA A 531 -8.26 -10.53 -16.97
N VAL A 532 -7.68 -9.55 -16.29
CA VAL A 532 -6.39 -8.93 -16.63
C VAL A 532 -5.60 -8.68 -15.36
N GLY A 533 -4.29 -8.94 -15.40
CA GLY A 533 -3.40 -8.97 -14.27
C GLY A 533 -2.93 -10.39 -13.96
N TYR A 534 -2.12 -10.56 -12.91
CA TYR A 534 -1.61 -11.89 -12.61
C TYR A 534 -2.69 -12.80 -12.01
N GLN A 535 -2.76 -14.03 -12.57
CA GLN A 535 -3.81 -15.01 -12.26
C GLN A 535 -3.60 -15.75 -10.93
N SER A 536 -2.38 -15.72 -10.40
CA SER A 536 -2.07 -16.46 -9.18
C SER A 536 -2.61 -15.76 -7.93
N ASN A 537 -3.24 -16.53 -7.04
CA ASN A 537 -3.55 -16.10 -5.68
C ASN A 537 -2.52 -16.71 -4.74
N VAL A 538 -1.52 -15.92 -4.35
CA VAL A 538 -0.31 -16.40 -3.68
C VAL A 538 -0.64 -16.93 -2.28
N ILE A 539 -0.02 -18.07 -1.92
CA ILE A 539 -0.19 -18.76 -0.64
C ILE A 539 0.71 -18.15 0.43
N GLY A 540 0.24 -18.11 1.68
CA GLY A 540 1.03 -17.72 2.85
C GLY A 540 1.34 -16.24 2.87
N PHE A 541 0.39 -15.38 2.48
CA PHE A 541 0.69 -13.99 2.21
C PHE A 541 0.82 -13.15 3.48
N GLY A 542 1.98 -12.50 3.65
CA GLY A 542 2.40 -11.81 4.86
C GLY A 542 1.47 -10.69 5.31
N TRP A 543 0.95 -9.86 4.40
CA TRP A 543 0.01 -8.80 4.79
C TRP A 543 -1.33 -9.34 5.29
N THR A 544 -1.82 -10.49 4.75
CA THR A 544 -3.05 -11.11 5.24
C THR A 544 -2.82 -11.70 6.63
N ASN A 545 -1.67 -12.36 6.85
CA ASN A 545 -1.26 -12.84 8.16
C ASN A 545 -1.24 -11.70 9.19
N GLY A 546 -0.59 -10.59 8.86
CA GLY A 546 -0.47 -9.43 9.74
C GLY A 546 -1.79 -8.74 10.03
N ALA A 547 -2.61 -8.53 8.99
CA ALA A 547 -3.94 -7.93 9.14
C ALA A 547 -4.89 -8.83 9.95
N PHE A 548 -4.82 -10.15 9.75
CA PHE A 548 -5.60 -11.12 10.54
C PHE A 548 -5.30 -10.97 12.03
N LEU A 549 -4.02 -11.00 12.42
CA LEU A 549 -3.61 -10.83 13.82
C LEU A 549 -4.02 -9.47 14.38
N ALA A 550 -3.78 -8.39 13.63
CA ALA A 550 -4.10 -7.04 14.07
C ALA A 550 -5.61 -6.85 14.30
N LEU A 551 -6.45 -7.34 13.41
CA LEU A 551 -7.92 -7.25 13.55
C LEU A 551 -8.45 -8.18 14.64
N LEU A 552 -7.94 -9.41 14.74
CA LEU A 552 -8.33 -10.37 15.79
C LEU A 552 -8.08 -9.79 17.18
N HIS A 553 -6.92 -9.16 17.38
CA HIS A 553 -6.55 -8.55 18.66
C HIS A 553 -7.44 -7.37 19.06
N GLN A 554 -8.07 -6.72 18.10
CA GLN A 554 -8.97 -5.59 18.34
C GLN A 554 -10.43 -6.00 18.59
N LEU A 555 -10.77 -7.26 18.32
CA LEU A 555 -12.13 -7.77 18.53
C LEU A 555 -12.43 -7.97 20.02
N PRO A 556 -13.67 -7.64 20.47
CA PRO A 556 -14.17 -8.08 21.77
C PRO A 556 -14.22 -9.62 21.88
N GLN A 557 -14.03 -10.14 23.10
CA GLN A 557 -13.92 -11.57 23.38
C GLN A 557 -15.09 -12.40 22.82
N ASN A 558 -16.32 -11.91 22.92
CA ASN A 558 -17.51 -12.60 22.40
C ASN A 558 -17.48 -12.79 20.87
N TRP A 559 -16.85 -11.88 20.12
CA TRP A 559 -16.66 -12.02 18.69
C TRP A 559 -15.54 -13.02 18.37
N VAL A 560 -14.46 -13.04 19.17
CA VAL A 560 -13.37 -14.02 19.05
C VAL A 560 -13.91 -15.44 19.29
N GLU A 561 -14.71 -15.65 20.35
CA GLU A 561 -15.36 -16.92 20.61
C GLU A 561 -16.28 -17.37 19.47
N ARG A 562 -17.04 -16.44 18.90
CA ARG A 562 -17.89 -16.72 17.74
C ARG A 562 -17.07 -17.14 16.52
N LEU A 563 -15.92 -16.50 16.31
CA LEU A 563 -15.00 -16.83 15.21
C LEU A 563 -14.42 -18.24 15.40
N GLY A 564 -13.98 -18.60 16.61
CA GLY A 564 -13.43 -19.93 16.92
C GLY A 564 -14.44 -21.07 16.81
N ARG A 565 -15.74 -20.77 16.90
CA ARG A 565 -16.85 -21.75 16.79
C ARG A 565 -17.46 -21.84 15.39
N LEU A 566 -16.81 -21.31 14.37
CA LEU A 566 -17.30 -21.48 12.99
C LEU A 566 -17.51 -22.98 12.68
N PRO A 567 -18.59 -23.35 11.98
CA PRO A 567 -18.82 -24.74 11.61
C PRO A 567 -17.69 -25.26 10.73
N ALA A 568 -17.44 -26.56 10.77
CA ALA A 568 -16.55 -27.19 9.81
C ALA A 568 -17.05 -26.89 8.38
N PRO A 569 -16.13 -26.67 7.42
CA PRO A 569 -16.53 -26.51 6.02
C PRO A 569 -17.42 -27.68 5.61
N ALA A 570 -18.51 -27.40 4.92
CA ALA A 570 -19.31 -28.47 4.30
C ALA A 570 -18.35 -29.27 3.39
N THR A 571 -18.18 -30.55 3.70
CA THR A 571 -17.43 -31.46 2.82
C THR A 571 -18.16 -31.49 1.50
N GLY A 572 -17.64 -30.75 0.49
CA GLY A 572 -18.17 -30.80 -0.86
C GLY A 572 -18.08 -32.25 -1.34
N THR A 573 -19.21 -32.84 -1.64
CA THR A 573 -19.24 -34.02 -2.49
C THR A 573 -18.55 -33.67 -3.79
N GLN A 574 -17.39 -34.29 -4.03
CA GLN A 574 -16.67 -34.28 -5.30
C GLN A 574 -17.55 -34.70 -6.46
#